data_556b03e129fe6ded2260d1cb03dd6bce
#
_entry.id   556b03e129fe6ded2260d1cb03dd6bce
#
_cell.length_a   1.000
_cell.length_b   1.000
_cell.length_c   1.000
_cell.angle_alpha   90.00
_cell.angle_beta   90.00
_cell.angle_gamma   90.00
#
_symmetry.space_group_name_H-M   'P 1'
#
loop_
_entity.id
_entity.type
_entity.pdbx_description
1 polymer ?
#
loop_
_entity_poly.entity_id
_entity_poly.type
_entity_poly.pdbx_seq_one_letter_code
_entity_poly.pdbx_strand_id
1 'polypeptide(L)'
;VYDKPMVYYPLSALLLAGIREILVISTPEDLPGFRRLLGDGSDYGVRIDYAAQPSPDGLAQAFLIGEDFLGGDSACLVLGDNIFYGSGFTGLLREAVRTAEEDGKATVFGYRVDDPGRYGVAEFDDEGNCLSIEEKPAHPKSNYAVVGLYFYPNKVVDVAKSIKPSARGEPVSYTHLTL
;
A
#
# COMPACT_ATOMS: atom_id res chain seq x y z
N VAL A 1 2.04 -11.31 -15.79
CA VAL A 1 0.64 -11.63 -16.14
C VAL A 1 0.47 -11.43 -17.62
N TYR A 2 0.03 -12.46 -18.33
CA TYR A 2 -0.05 -12.53 -19.78
C TYR A 2 1.32 -12.23 -20.44
N ASP A 3 1.50 -11.05 -21.02
CA ASP A 3 2.71 -10.66 -21.76
C ASP A 3 3.63 -9.69 -20.98
N LYS A 4 3.27 -9.34 -19.72
CA LYS A 4 3.99 -8.33 -18.93
C LYS A 4 4.40 -8.83 -17.55
N PRO A 5 5.58 -8.43 -17.06
CA PRO A 5 5.94 -8.58 -15.66
C PRO A 5 4.90 -7.99 -14.73
N MET A 6 4.63 -8.69 -13.61
CA MET A 6 3.59 -8.30 -12.65
C MET A 6 3.78 -6.87 -12.12
N VAL A 7 5.01 -6.45 -11.89
CA VAL A 7 5.35 -5.15 -11.31
C VAL A 7 4.83 -3.94 -12.12
N TYR A 8 4.59 -4.09 -13.41
CA TYR A 8 4.05 -3.00 -14.24
C TYR A 8 2.62 -2.61 -13.87
N TYR A 9 1.83 -3.52 -13.28
CA TYR A 9 0.45 -3.22 -12.87
C TYR A 9 0.41 -2.29 -11.65
N PRO A 10 1.05 -2.60 -10.50
CA PRO A 10 1.15 -1.65 -9.40
C PRO A 10 1.88 -0.35 -9.78
N LEU A 11 2.94 -0.42 -10.61
CA LEU A 11 3.61 0.77 -11.13
C LEU A 11 2.63 1.67 -11.90
N SER A 12 1.76 1.10 -12.74
CA SER A 12 0.76 1.88 -13.48
C SER A 12 -0.23 2.59 -12.56
N ALA A 13 -0.62 1.98 -11.43
CA ALA A 13 -1.49 2.61 -10.44
C ALA A 13 -0.81 3.85 -9.82
N LEU A 14 0.48 3.76 -9.46
CA LEU A 14 1.24 4.91 -8.96
C LEU A 14 1.34 6.03 -10.01
N LEU A 15 1.59 5.70 -11.26
CA LEU A 15 1.65 6.68 -12.36
C LEU A 15 0.31 7.39 -12.57
N LEU A 16 -0.81 6.66 -12.49
CA LEU A 16 -2.17 7.21 -12.60
C LEU A 16 -2.53 8.11 -11.42
N ALA A 17 -2.01 7.80 -10.23
CA ALA A 17 -2.12 8.65 -9.04
C ALA A 17 -1.31 9.96 -9.15
N GLY A 18 -0.39 10.04 -10.11
CA GLY A 18 0.50 11.20 -10.29
C GLY A 18 1.84 11.07 -9.53
N ILE A 19 2.09 9.94 -8.88
CA ILE A 19 3.32 9.70 -8.11
C ILE A 19 4.50 9.52 -9.06
N ARG A 20 5.63 10.18 -8.76
CA ARG A 20 6.83 10.19 -9.61
C ARG A 20 8.11 9.77 -8.90
N GLU A 21 8.09 9.67 -7.58
CA GLU A 21 9.18 9.15 -6.77
C GLU A 21 8.75 7.83 -6.18
N ILE A 22 9.47 6.76 -6.48
CA ILE A 22 9.07 5.39 -6.19
C ILE A 22 10.23 4.65 -5.55
N LEU A 23 9.97 3.99 -4.43
CA LEU A 23 10.89 3.06 -3.79
C LEU A 23 10.41 1.64 -4.01
N VAL A 24 11.20 0.83 -4.71
CA VAL A 24 10.95 -0.60 -4.84
C VAL A 24 11.64 -1.34 -3.70
N ILE A 25 10.82 -1.96 -2.85
CA ILE A 25 11.29 -2.77 -1.72
C ILE A 25 11.07 -4.24 -2.07
N SER A 26 12.13 -5.04 -1.98
CA SER A 26 12.07 -6.47 -2.28
C SER A 26 13.17 -7.22 -1.53
N THR A 27 13.22 -8.55 -1.67
CA THR A 27 14.30 -9.36 -1.12
C THR A 27 15.64 -8.99 -1.73
N PRO A 28 16.76 -9.18 -1.01
CA PRO A 28 18.10 -8.96 -1.57
C PRO A 28 18.34 -9.74 -2.87
N GLU A 29 17.76 -10.95 -2.98
CA GLU A 29 17.89 -11.86 -4.12
C GLU A 29 17.17 -11.34 -5.37
N ASP A 30 15.99 -10.74 -5.20
CA ASP A 30 15.14 -10.31 -6.31
C ASP A 30 15.44 -8.88 -6.79
N LEU A 31 15.96 -8.01 -5.91
CA LEU A 31 16.27 -6.61 -6.23
C LEU A 31 17.10 -6.42 -7.51
N PRO A 32 18.15 -7.23 -7.79
CA PRO A 32 18.91 -7.11 -9.05
C PRO A 32 18.03 -7.32 -10.29
N GLY A 33 16.99 -8.16 -10.18
CA GLY A 33 16.01 -8.39 -11.24
C GLY A 33 15.16 -7.14 -11.51
N PHE A 34 14.64 -6.52 -10.46
CA PHE A 34 13.88 -5.27 -10.56
C PHE A 34 14.73 -4.12 -11.12
N ARG A 35 15.98 -3.97 -10.67
CA ARG A 35 16.90 -2.95 -11.18
C ARG A 35 17.17 -3.12 -12.68
N ARG A 36 17.34 -4.35 -13.17
CA ARG A 36 17.53 -4.61 -14.61
C ARG A 36 16.27 -4.31 -15.42
N LEU A 37 15.09 -4.55 -14.84
CA LEU A 37 13.81 -4.40 -15.52
C LEU A 37 13.35 -2.94 -15.59
N LEU A 38 13.50 -2.19 -14.49
CA LEU A 38 12.90 -0.86 -14.34
C LEU A 38 13.93 0.28 -14.42
N GLY A 39 15.24 -0.03 -14.33
CA GLY A 39 16.30 0.97 -14.36
C GLY A 39 16.20 1.97 -13.22
N ASP A 40 16.45 3.22 -13.52
CA ASP A 40 16.26 4.36 -12.61
C ASP A 40 14.87 5.01 -12.73
N GLY A 41 14.01 4.46 -13.59
CA GLY A 41 12.65 4.96 -13.84
C GLY A 41 12.54 6.02 -14.92
N SER A 42 13.64 6.51 -15.49
CA SER A 42 13.64 7.59 -16.49
C SER A 42 12.82 7.24 -17.73
N ASP A 43 12.83 5.97 -18.17
CA ASP A 43 12.03 5.47 -19.30
C ASP A 43 10.50 5.58 -19.04
N TYR A 44 10.08 5.69 -17.80
CA TYR A 44 8.67 5.82 -17.37
C TYR A 44 8.33 7.25 -16.91
N GLY A 45 9.29 8.18 -16.96
CA GLY A 45 9.11 9.55 -16.49
C GLY A 45 9.00 9.66 -14.97
N VAL A 46 9.68 8.79 -14.22
CA VAL A 46 9.72 8.73 -12.75
C VAL A 46 11.16 8.56 -12.27
N ARG A 47 11.36 8.70 -10.97
CA ARG A 47 12.58 8.27 -10.26
C ARG A 47 12.29 6.99 -9.49
N ILE A 48 13.10 5.97 -9.67
CA ILE A 48 12.98 4.71 -8.94
C ILE A 48 14.24 4.46 -8.12
N ASP A 49 14.08 4.38 -6.81
CA ASP A 49 15.06 3.92 -5.84
C ASP A 49 14.74 2.49 -5.38
N TYR A 50 15.70 1.84 -4.73
CA TYR A 50 15.59 0.42 -4.39
C TYR A 50 16.13 0.16 -3.00
N ALA A 51 15.37 -0.56 -2.18
CA ALA A 51 15.78 -0.98 -0.85
C ALA A 51 15.53 -2.47 -0.61
N ALA A 52 16.41 -3.11 0.15
CA ALA A 52 16.27 -4.51 0.52
C ALA A 52 15.42 -4.65 1.78
N GLN A 53 14.49 -5.63 1.76
CA GLN A 53 13.83 -6.15 2.93
C GLN A 53 14.32 -7.59 3.15
N PRO A 54 15.26 -7.83 4.09
CA PRO A 54 15.90 -9.14 4.27
C PRO A 54 14.97 -10.21 4.84
N SER A 55 13.91 -9.81 5.56
CA SER A 55 12.95 -10.70 6.20
C SER A 55 11.51 -10.18 6.03
N PRO A 56 10.51 -11.06 5.94
CA PRO A 56 9.12 -10.69 5.74
C PRO A 56 8.45 -10.25 7.07
N ASP A 57 8.95 -9.17 7.67
CA ASP A 57 8.50 -8.69 8.99
C ASP A 57 7.21 -7.86 8.92
N GLY A 58 6.47 -7.96 7.82
CA GLY A 58 5.17 -7.31 7.60
C GLY A 58 5.23 -5.97 6.87
N LEU A 59 4.06 -5.45 6.51
CA LEU A 59 3.93 -4.25 5.67
C LEU A 59 4.42 -2.97 6.34
N ALA A 60 4.29 -2.88 7.67
CA ALA A 60 4.75 -1.71 8.42
C ALA A 60 6.27 -1.48 8.28
N GLN A 61 7.05 -2.54 8.07
CA GLN A 61 8.49 -2.45 7.87
C GLN A 61 8.85 -1.64 6.61
N ALA A 62 7.99 -1.63 5.59
CA ALA A 62 8.22 -0.83 4.39
C ALA A 62 8.38 0.66 4.69
N PHE A 63 7.61 1.19 5.66
CA PHE A 63 7.72 2.59 6.09
C PHE A 63 8.99 2.88 6.88
N LEU A 64 9.48 1.88 7.64
CA LEU A 64 10.75 2.02 8.38
C LEU A 64 11.95 1.97 7.41
N ILE A 65 11.92 1.08 6.42
CA ILE A 65 12.94 1.00 5.36
C ILE A 65 12.92 2.27 4.49
N GLY A 66 11.73 2.79 4.20
CA GLY A 66 11.52 3.94 3.34
C GLY A 66 11.55 5.30 4.06
N GLU A 67 11.85 5.38 5.36
CA GLU A 67 11.76 6.62 6.14
C GLU A 67 12.59 7.76 5.53
N ASP A 68 13.85 7.51 5.23
CA ASP A 68 14.74 8.51 4.63
C ASP A 68 14.28 8.91 3.21
N PHE A 69 13.74 7.95 2.45
CA PHE A 69 13.19 8.19 1.12
C PHE A 69 11.93 9.07 1.19
N LEU A 70 11.06 8.85 2.15
CA LEU A 70 9.83 9.62 2.35
C LEU A 70 10.12 11.07 2.79
N GLY A 71 11.17 11.29 3.60
CA GLY A 71 11.68 12.62 3.93
C GLY A 71 10.69 13.59 4.58
N GLY A 72 9.55 13.08 5.07
CA GLY A 72 8.48 13.92 5.66
C GLY A 72 7.22 14.02 4.79
N ASP A 73 7.21 13.45 3.58
CA ASP A 73 6.06 13.46 2.68
C ASP A 73 5.04 12.37 3.01
N SER A 74 3.82 12.52 2.47
CA SER A 74 2.81 11.47 2.46
C SER A 74 3.26 10.28 1.62
N ALA A 75 2.75 9.09 1.92
CA ALA A 75 3.17 7.85 1.29
C ALA A 75 2.00 7.11 0.62
N CYS A 76 2.26 6.52 -0.54
CA CYS A 76 1.43 5.49 -1.13
C CYS A 76 2.16 4.15 -1.04
N LEU A 77 1.54 3.15 -0.44
CA LEU A 77 2.02 1.78 -0.45
C LEU A 77 1.15 0.94 -1.37
N VAL A 78 1.77 0.28 -2.34
CA VAL A 78 1.10 -0.68 -3.23
C VAL A 78 1.79 -2.03 -3.18
N LEU A 79 1.01 -3.10 -3.08
CA LEU A 79 1.56 -4.46 -3.08
C LEU A 79 1.81 -4.94 -4.51
N GLY A 80 2.96 -5.58 -4.73
CA GLY A 80 3.46 -6.00 -6.03
C GLY A 80 2.64 -7.08 -6.73
N ASP A 81 1.74 -7.75 -6.03
CA ASP A 81 0.88 -8.83 -6.51
C ASP A 81 -0.58 -8.40 -6.78
N ASN A 82 -0.88 -7.10 -6.68
CA ASN A 82 -2.21 -6.56 -6.90
C ASN A 82 -2.34 -5.92 -8.29
N ILE A 83 -3.48 -6.17 -8.95
CA ILE A 83 -3.88 -5.54 -10.20
C ILE A 83 -5.13 -4.71 -9.95
N PHE A 84 -5.06 -3.42 -10.27
CA PHE A 84 -6.18 -2.50 -10.10
C PHE A 84 -6.72 -2.08 -11.46
N TYR A 85 -8.03 -2.20 -11.62
CA TYR A 85 -8.74 -1.80 -12.82
C TYR A 85 -10.18 -1.36 -12.48
N GLY A 86 -10.64 -0.29 -13.10
CA GLY A 86 -12.02 0.17 -12.91
C GLY A 86 -12.31 1.50 -13.58
N SER A 87 -13.58 1.74 -13.89
CA SER A 87 -14.04 3.04 -14.36
C SER A 87 -13.89 4.07 -13.25
N GLY A 88 -13.36 5.25 -13.57
CA GLY A 88 -13.15 6.32 -12.59
C GLY A 88 -11.97 6.12 -11.62
N PHE A 89 -11.22 5.02 -11.75
CA PHE A 89 -10.14 4.66 -10.82
C PHE A 89 -9.10 5.78 -10.66
N THR A 90 -8.70 6.45 -11.75
CA THR A 90 -7.78 7.59 -11.68
C THR A 90 -8.30 8.74 -10.79
N GLY A 91 -9.60 8.99 -10.82
CA GLY A 91 -10.24 9.99 -9.94
C GLY A 91 -10.13 9.61 -8.47
N LEU A 92 -10.39 8.33 -8.14
CA LEU A 92 -10.26 7.81 -6.78
C LEU A 92 -8.82 7.88 -6.27
N LEU A 93 -7.84 7.57 -7.12
CA LEU A 93 -6.42 7.68 -6.76
C LEU A 93 -6.00 9.12 -6.44
N ARG A 94 -6.41 10.09 -7.27
CA ARG A 94 -6.10 11.50 -7.04
C ARG A 94 -6.76 12.05 -5.79
N GLU A 95 -7.99 11.61 -5.51
CA GLU A 95 -8.68 11.96 -4.27
C GLU A 95 -7.97 11.38 -3.05
N ALA A 96 -7.49 10.14 -3.11
CA ALA A 96 -6.72 9.53 -2.04
C ALA A 96 -5.39 10.27 -1.78
N VAL A 97 -4.70 10.73 -2.84
CA VAL A 97 -3.50 11.58 -2.71
C VAL A 97 -3.87 12.87 -1.99
N ARG A 98 -4.90 13.59 -2.47
CA ARG A 98 -5.37 14.84 -1.86
C ARG A 98 -5.71 14.65 -0.38
N THR A 99 -6.46 13.60 -0.06
CA THR A 99 -6.86 13.29 1.32
C THR A 99 -5.64 13.06 2.24
N ALA A 100 -4.60 12.39 1.75
CA ALA A 100 -3.39 12.18 2.53
C ALA A 100 -2.58 13.48 2.72
N GLU A 101 -2.45 14.31 1.69
CA GLU A 101 -1.63 15.50 1.68
C GLU A 101 -2.30 16.70 2.35
N GLU A 102 -3.59 16.94 2.07
CA GLU A 102 -4.30 18.14 2.53
C GLU A 102 -5.10 17.89 3.81
N ASP A 103 -5.78 16.75 3.93
CA ASP A 103 -6.65 16.46 5.08
C ASP A 103 -5.90 15.70 6.19
N GLY A 104 -4.70 15.17 5.91
CA GLY A 104 -3.89 14.40 6.86
C GLY A 104 -4.56 13.08 7.27
N LYS A 105 -5.38 12.49 6.38
CA LYS A 105 -6.13 11.25 6.62
C LYS A 105 -5.62 10.12 5.72
N ALA A 106 -5.68 8.89 6.23
CA ALA A 106 -5.39 7.71 5.45
C ALA A 106 -6.57 7.32 4.55
N THR A 107 -6.26 6.70 3.40
CA THR A 107 -7.25 6.07 2.52
C THR A 107 -6.88 4.61 2.28
N VAL A 108 -7.83 3.72 2.52
CA VAL A 108 -7.77 2.30 2.18
C VAL A 108 -8.85 1.97 1.16
N PHE A 109 -8.62 0.95 0.33
CA PHE A 109 -9.60 0.51 -0.67
C PHE A 109 -10.21 -0.81 -0.25
N GLY A 110 -11.54 -0.85 -0.20
CA GLY A 110 -12.32 -2.05 0.06
C GLY A 110 -12.87 -2.63 -1.24
N TYR A 111 -12.61 -3.90 -1.50
CA TYR A 111 -13.18 -4.63 -2.62
C TYR A 111 -14.21 -5.64 -2.11
N ARG A 112 -15.41 -5.63 -2.67
CA ARG A 112 -16.48 -6.53 -2.25
C ARG A 112 -16.20 -7.96 -2.70
N VAL A 113 -16.18 -8.89 -1.74
CA VAL A 113 -15.92 -10.32 -1.95
C VAL A 113 -17.02 -11.17 -1.30
N ASP A 114 -17.16 -12.41 -1.78
CA ASP A 114 -18.16 -13.36 -1.23
C ASP A 114 -17.67 -14.04 0.06
N ASP A 115 -16.35 -14.23 0.22
CA ASP A 115 -15.73 -14.85 1.39
C ASP A 115 -14.71 -13.89 2.04
N PRO A 116 -15.18 -12.89 2.83
CA PRO A 116 -14.32 -11.87 3.41
C PRO A 116 -13.41 -12.38 4.53
N GLY A 117 -13.74 -13.47 5.21
CA GLY A 117 -12.98 -13.99 6.36
C GLY A 117 -11.54 -14.41 6.05
N ARG A 118 -11.15 -14.41 4.77
CA ARG A 118 -9.77 -14.71 4.33
C ARG A 118 -8.85 -13.50 4.26
N TYR A 119 -9.41 -12.29 4.42
CA TYR A 119 -8.74 -11.01 4.19
C TYR A 119 -8.81 -10.12 5.43
N GLY A 120 -8.11 -9.00 5.40
CA GLY A 120 -8.46 -7.87 6.25
C GLY A 120 -9.82 -7.33 5.82
N VAL A 121 -10.76 -7.21 6.76
CA VAL A 121 -12.13 -6.77 6.48
C VAL A 121 -12.33 -5.37 7.03
N ALA A 122 -12.71 -4.43 6.15
CA ALA A 122 -13.05 -3.07 6.52
C ALA A 122 -14.56 -2.91 6.73
N GLU A 123 -14.92 -2.20 7.79
CA GLU A 123 -16.28 -1.74 8.08
C GLU A 123 -16.36 -0.24 7.75
N PHE A 124 -17.35 0.17 6.97
CA PHE A 124 -17.58 1.56 6.57
C PHE A 124 -18.95 2.03 7.03
N ASP A 125 -19.07 3.33 7.35
CA ASP A 125 -20.38 3.99 7.49
C ASP A 125 -20.96 4.38 6.12
N ASP A 126 -22.16 4.98 6.14
CA ASP A 126 -22.86 5.41 4.92
C ASP A 126 -22.15 6.57 4.20
N GLU A 127 -21.30 7.32 4.89
CA GLU A 127 -20.46 8.39 4.37
C GLU A 127 -19.13 7.88 3.79
N GLY A 128 -18.82 6.59 3.95
CA GLY A 128 -17.58 5.95 3.47
C GLY A 128 -16.39 6.08 4.42
N ASN A 129 -16.61 6.51 5.67
CA ASN A 129 -15.54 6.50 6.66
C ASN A 129 -15.27 5.05 7.13
N CYS A 130 -14.00 4.70 7.25
CA CYS A 130 -13.60 3.39 7.76
C CYS A 130 -13.74 3.39 9.30
N LEU A 131 -14.68 2.57 9.80
CA LEU A 131 -14.96 2.45 11.23
C LEU A 131 -14.03 1.47 11.93
N SER A 132 -13.70 0.37 11.25
CA SER A 132 -12.80 -0.67 11.77
C SER A 132 -12.19 -1.49 10.65
N ILE A 133 -11.01 -2.06 10.90
CA ILE A 133 -10.40 -3.07 10.05
C ILE A 133 -9.97 -4.24 10.94
N GLU A 134 -10.40 -5.46 10.56
CA GLU A 134 -10.08 -6.67 11.31
C GLU A 134 -9.44 -7.71 10.40
N GLU A 135 -8.28 -8.25 10.81
CA GLU A 135 -7.55 -9.25 10.03
C GLU A 135 -8.17 -10.62 10.18
N LYS A 136 -8.61 -11.19 9.05
CA LYS A 136 -9.16 -12.55 8.95
C LYS A 136 -10.16 -12.87 10.07
N PRO A 137 -11.21 -12.05 10.23
CA PRO A 137 -12.17 -12.22 11.32
C PRO A 137 -12.96 -13.52 11.15
N ALA A 138 -13.22 -14.21 12.27
CA ALA A 138 -14.10 -15.38 12.26
C ALA A 138 -15.56 -15.01 11.94
N HIS A 139 -15.96 -13.78 12.27
CA HIS A 139 -17.28 -13.21 12.00
C HIS A 139 -17.11 -11.84 11.33
N PRO A 140 -16.96 -11.80 9.99
CA PRO A 140 -16.76 -10.56 9.26
C PRO A 140 -17.94 -9.58 9.44
N LYS A 141 -17.64 -8.30 9.73
CA LYS A 141 -18.66 -7.25 9.87
C LYS A 141 -19.15 -6.70 8.54
N SER A 142 -18.42 -6.94 7.47
CA SER A 142 -18.77 -6.53 6.11
C SER A 142 -18.23 -7.51 5.08
N ASN A 143 -18.57 -7.29 3.80
CA ASN A 143 -18.01 -8.02 2.67
C ASN A 143 -16.90 -7.25 1.95
N TYR A 144 -16.29 -6.24 2.58
CA TYR A 144 -15.24 -5.44 1.97
C TYR A 144 -13.85 -5.90 2.43
N ALA A 145 -13.17 -6.62 1.55
CA ALA A 145 -11.77 -6.99 1.73
C ALA A 145 -10.86 -5.78 1.45
N VAL A 146 -9.94 -5.50 2.36
CA VAL A 146 -8.91 -4.48 2.15
C VAL A 146 -7.91 -5.01 1.13
N VAL A 147 -7.71 -4.24 0.06
CA VAL A 147 -6.77 -4.58 -1.01
C VAL A 147 -5.44 -3.86 -0.83
N GLY A 148 -4.39 -4.35 -1.48
CA GLY A 148 -3.01 -3.90 -1.29
C GLY A 148 -2.69 -2.54 -1.93
N LEU A 149 -3.49 -1.51 -1.63
CA LEU A 149 -3.27 -0.13 -2.05
C LEU A 149 -3.69 0.81 -0.92
N TYR A 150 -2.74 1.61 -0.44
CA TYR A 150 -2.90 2.43 0.75
C TYR A 150 -2.29 3.80 0.53
N PHE A 151 -2.99 4.85 0.97
CA PHE A 151 -2.46 6.21 0.99
C PHE A 151 -2.45 6.70 2.43
N TYR A 152 -1.32 7.23 2.86
CA TYR A 152 -1.10 7.63 4.24
C TYR A 152 -0.44 9.01 4.32
N PRO A 153 -0.83 9.84 5.29
CA PRO A 153 -0.03 11.01 5.67
C PRO A 153 1.30 10.54 6.29
N ASN A 154 2.29 11.42 6.38
CA ASN A 154 3.62 11.09 6.92
C ASN A 154 3.61 10.49 8.33
N LYS A 155 2.59 10.76 9.13
CA LYS A 155 2.38 10.12 10.44
C LYS A 155 2.50 8.59 10.42
N VAL A 156 2.32 7.95 9.26
CA VAL A 156 2.45 6.49 9.12
C VAL A 156 3.81 5.97 9.58
N VAL A 157 4.88 6.75 9.41
CA VAL A 157 6.24 6.38 9.83
C VAL A 157 6.30 6.28 11.37
N ASP A 158 5.76 7.26 12.09
CA ASP A 158 5.73 7.26 13.55
C ASP A 158 4.85 6.14 14.10
N VAL A 159 3.71 5.90 13.44
CA VAL A 159 2.84 4.77 13.79
C VAL A 159 3.57 3.45 13.55
N ALA A 160 4.24 3.28 12.40
CA ALA A 160 5.02 2.07 12.10
C ALA A 160 6.10 1.80 13.16
N LYS A 161 6.77 2.84 13.66
CA LYS A 161 7.75 2.74 14.77
C LYS A 161 7.11 2.29 16.09
N SER A 162 5.84 2.58 16.32
CA SER A 162 5.12 2.27 17.56
C SER A 162 4.47 0.88 17.55
N ILE A 163 4.30 0.26 16.38
CA ILE A 163 3.61 -1.03 16.24
C ILE A 163 4.46 -2.16 16.83
N LYS A 164 3.83 -2.94 17.72
CA LYS A 164 4.41 -4.20 18.22
C LYS A 164 3.99 -5.35 17.30
N PRO A 165 4.88 -6.34 17.08
CA PRO A 165 4.52 -7.55 16.33
C PRO A 165 3.23 -8.18 16.88
N SER A 166 2.36 -8.64 15.99
CA SER A 166 1.15 -9.38 16.36
C SER A 166 1.51 -10.70 17.06
N ALA A 167 0.53 -11.37 17.67
CA ALA A 167 0.72 -12.71 18.24
C ALA A 167 1.23 -13.76 17.21
N ARG A 168 1.16 -13.44 15.90
CA ARG A 168 1.72 -14.25 14.79
C ARG A 168 3.14 -13.84 14.40
N GLY A 169 3.74 -12.85 15.08
CA GLY A 169 5.08 -12.35 14.78
C GLY A 169 5.15 -11.34 13.62
N GLU A 170 4.03 -10.99 12.99
CA GLU A 170 3.98 -10.01 11.90
C GLU A 170 3.45 -8.67 12.41
N PRO A 171 4.12 -7.53 12.14
CA PRO A 171 3.53 -6.21 12.35
C PRO A 171 2.38 -6.01 11.36
N VAL A 172 1.15 -5.97 11.87
CA VAL A 172 -0.05 -5.80 11.03
C VAL A 172 -0.25 -4.32 10.77
N SER A 173 0.01 -3.88 9.54
CA SER A 173 0.05 -2.46 9.17
C SER A 173 -1.32 -1.77 9.19
N TYR A 174 -2.38 -2.42 8.75
CA TYR A 174 -3.67 -1.73 8.58
C TYR A 174 -4.58 -1.75 9.82
N THR A 175 -4.50 -2.75 10.68
CA THR A 175 -5.33 -2.79 11.91
C THR A 175 -4.93 -1.75 12.96
N HIS A 176 -3.72 -1.18 12.85
CA HIS A 176 -3.20 -0.15 13.74
C HIS A 176 -3.07 1.21 13.06
N LEU A 177 -3.30 1.28 11.73
CA LEU A 177 -3.14 2.49 10.90
C LEU A 177 -4.47 3.18 10.60
N THR A 178 -5.53 2.94 11.38
CA THR A 178 -6.70 3.81 11.44
C THR A 178 -6.27 5.15 12.06
N LEU A 179 -5.84 6.05 11.19
CA LEU A 179 -5.46 7.42 11.53
C LEU A 179 -6.64 8.34 11.36
#